data_b73ccef7d39cc474fa11183e5b7717f4
#
_entry.id   b73ccef7d39cc474fa11183e5b7717f4
#
_cell.length_a   1.000
_cell.length_b   1.000
_cell.length_c   1.000
_cell.angle_alpha   90.00
_cell.angle_beta   90.00
_cell.angle_gamma   90.00
#
_symmetry.space_group_name_H-M   'P 1'
#
loop_
_entity.id
_entity.type
_entity.pdbx_description
1 polymer ?
#
loop_
_entity_poly.entity_id
_entity_poly.type
_entity_poly.pdbx_seq_one_letter_code
_entity_poly.pdbx_strand_id
1 'polypeptide(L)'
;MFFFSFYLVYSGKSNYNSIVAELFVVGTPIGNLGDITFRAVETLKSVDFIAAEDTRHTLQLLNHFEIKKPLISCRAQNERIAGEKIIELLKQGHNVAYASDAGTPGVSDPGAVLVDLVREAGFNVVPIPGPAAFTTLVSVAGTGGKTLIFEGFLSPKSGKRRTRLKELLETGNAVVIYESPFRIVKLLADIADIESTRRIVVGRELTKLHEEISSGTALQVFEDYSSRQSIKGEFAVFISGVKNVKHFDESADN
;
A
#
# COMPACT_ATOMS: atom_id res chain seq x y z
N MET A 1 -21.68 11.57 -6.26
CA MET A 1 -20.63 12.60 -6.24
C MET A 1 -20.42 12.98 -4.78
N PHE A 2 -19.39 12.42 -4.14
CA PHE A 2 -19.11 12.76 -2.74
C PHE A 2 -18.34 14.07 -2.72
N PHE A 3 -18.96 15.13 -2.20
CA PHE A 3 -18.26 16.36 -1.89
C PHE A 3 -17.44 16.15 -0.62
N PHE A 4 -16.14 15.96 -0.74
CA PHE A 4 -15.25 16.22 0.38
C PHE A 4 -15.18 17.74 0.54
N SER A 5 -15.94 18.27 1.49
CA SER A 5 -15.76 19.65 1.92
C SER A 5 -14.40 19.76 2.57
N PHE A 6 -13.49 20.54 1.97
CA PHE A 6 -12.22 20.88 2.59
C PHE A 6 -12.50 21.79 3.79
N TYR A 7 -12.75 21.21 4.95
CA TYR A 7 -12.56 21.96 6.18
C TYR A 7 -11.06 21.96 6.48
N LEU A 8 -10.45 23.15 6.43
CA LEU A 8 -9.12 23.38 7.00
C LEU A 8 -9.24 23.18 8.51
N VAL A 9 -9.05 21.96 8.99
CA VAL A 9 -8.84 21.70 10.41
C VAL A 9 -7.39 21.97 10.72
N TYR A 10 -7.07 23.24 10.91
CA TYR A 10 -5.83 23.63 11.57
C TYR A 10 -6.05 23.38 13.07
N SER A 11 -5.34 22.41 13.63
CA SER A 11 -5.07 22.16 15.07
C SER A 11 -6.10 22.78 16.04
N GLY A 12 -7.28 22.23 16.08
CA GLY A 12 -8.16 22.41 17.23
C GLY A 12 -7.89 21.29 18.22
N LYS A 13 -7.41 21.62 19.42
CA LYS A 13 -7.43 20.69 20.55
C LYS A 13 -8.84 20.14 20.67
N SER A 14 -9.02 18.87 20.42
CA SER A 14 -10.26 18.16 20.68
C SER A 14 -10.57 18.31 22.16
N ASN A 15 -11.64 19.03 22.50
CA ASN A 15 -12.18 19.10 23.86
C ASN A 15 -12.91 17.78 24.15
N TYR A 16 -12.16 16.70 24.33
CA TYR A 16 -12.65 15.50 25.01
C TYR A 16 -12.01 15.42 26.37
N ASN A 17 -12.80 15.64 27.41
CA ASN A 17 -12.48 15.38 28.80
C ASN A 17 -12.40 13.87 29.06
N SER A 18 -11.32 13.28 28.66
CA SER A 18 -10.53 12.13 29.15
C SER A 18 -9.43 11.91 28.11
N ILE A 19 -8.18 12.07 28.51
CA ILE A 19 -7.04 11.76 27.63
C ILE A 19 -7.00 10.23 27.53
N VAL A 20 -7.80 9.67 26.64
CA VAL A 20 -7.69 8.25 26.28
C VAL A 20 -6.53 8.19 25.30
N ALA A 21 -5.49 7.43 25.66
CA ALA A 21 -4.35 7.22 24.78
C ALA A 21 -4.80 6.51 23.48
N GLU A 22 -4.12 6.80 22.39
CA GLU A 22 -4.48 6.37 21.05
C GLU A 22 -3.32 5.66 20.35
N LEU A 23 -3.66 4.71 19.49
CA LEU A 23 -2.74 4.15 18.49
C LEU A 23 -2.87 4.93 17.19
N PHE A 24 -1.76 5.50 16.70
CA PHE A 24 -1.68 6.17 15.40
C PHE A 24 -1.04 5.24 14.38
N VAL A 25 -1.76 4.87 13.33
CA VAL A 25 -1.23 4.06 12.21
C VAL A 25 -0.74 5.02 11.14
N VAL A 26 0.58 5.10 10.98
CA VAL A 26 1.24 6.17 10.22
C VAL A 26 1.75 5.66 8.89
N GLY A 27 1.26 6.23 7.78
CA GLY A 27 1.82 6.02 6.45
C GLY A 27 3.19 6.71 6.31
N THR A 28 4.19 5.95 5.85
CA THR A 28 5.58 6.39 5.68
C THR A 28 5.96 6.44 4.19
N PRO A 29 7.07 7.12 3.81
CA PRO A 29 7.54 7.16 2.43
C PRO A 29 7.79 5.76 1.85
N ILE A 30 7.55 5.62 0.55
CA ILE A 30 7.83 4.36 -0.19
C ILE A 30 9.18 4.39 -0.94
N GLY A 31 9.95 5.46 -0.78
CA GLY A 31 11.26 5.61 -1.43
C GLY A 31 11.79 7.03 -1.47
N ASN A 32 10.91 8.03 -1.30
CA ASN A 32 11.29 9.45 -1.27
C ASN A 32 10.82 10.09 0.03
N LEU A 33 11.76 10.56 0.84
CA LEU A 33 11.45 11.19 2.14
C LEU A 33 10.55 12.42 2.00
N GLY A 34 10.54 13.09 0.84
CA GLY A 34 9.66 14.20 0.54
C GLY A 34 8.18 13.86 0.46
N ASP A 35 7.84 12.58 0.35
CA ASP A 35 6.45 12.10 0.26
C ASP A 35 5.77 11.95 1.62
N ILE A 36 6.50 12.13 2.72
CA ILE A 36 5.89 12.09 4.06
C ILE A 36 4.96 13.28 4.25
N THR A 37 3.81 13.05 4.87
CA THR A 37 2.91 14.16 5.17
C THR A 37 3.37 14.96 6.39
N PHE A 38 3.10 16.26 6.41
CA PHE A 38 3.35 17.11 7.60
C PHE A 38 2.70 16.51 8.86
N ARG A 39 1.45 16.00 8.74
CA ARG A 39 0.74 15.39 9.85
C ARG A 39 1.42 14.11 10.35
N ALA A 40 2.03 13.31 9.46
CA ALA A 40 2.79 12.14 9.89
C ALA A 40 4.02 12.54 10.73
N VAL A 41 4.77 13.55 10.30
CA VAL A 41 5.92 14.07 11.06
C VAL A 41 5.49 14.63 12.41
N GLU A 42 4.43 15.43 12.46
CA GLU A 42 3.88 15.99 13.71
C GLU A 42 3.40 14.88 14.65
N THR A 43 2.71 13.86 14.13
CA THR A 43 2.26 12.71 14.92
C THR A 43 3.45 11.97 15.52
N LEU A 44 4.46 11.63 14.70
CA LEU A 44 5.67 10.94 15.18
C LEU A 44 6.44 11.75 16.22
N LYS A 45 6.39 13.10 16.16
CA LYS A 45 6.96 14.00 17.17
C LYS A 45 6.13 14.02 18.46
N SER A 46 4.82 13.88 18.40
CA SER A 46 3.90 14.06 19.53
C SER A 46 3.68 12.82 20.37
N VAL A 47 3.77 11.61 19.79
CA VAL A 47 3.55 10.34 20.53
C VAL A 47 4.67 10.04 21.52
N ASP A 48 4.42 9.14 22.49
CA ASP A 48 5.38 8.75 23.50
C ASP A 48 6.30 7.62 23.03
N PHE A 49 5.76 6.70 22.22
CA PHE A 49 6.47 5.54 21.68
C PHE A 49 6.17 5.36 20.20
N ILE A 50 7.12 4.76 19.47
CA ILE A 50 6.92 4.37 18.07
C ILE A 50 7.16 2.88 17.93
N ALA A 51 6.14 2.14 17.53
CA ALA A 51 6.26 0.75 17.13
C ALA A 51 6.62 0.69 15.63
N ALA A 52 7.56 -0.17 15.28
CA ALA A 52 8.13 -0.25 13.95
C ALA A 52 8.33 -1.70 13.51
N GLU A 53 8.14 -1.96 12.22
CA GLU A 53 8.41 -3.26 11.60
C GLU A 53 9.92 -3.57 11.68
N ASP A 54 10.77 -2.76 11.07
CA ASP A 54 12.21 -2.77 11.32
C ASP A 54 12.64 -1.45 11.98
N THR A 55 13.01 -1.54 13.26
CA THR A 55 13.43 -0.37 14.06
C THR A 55 14.66 0.33 13.48
N ARG A 56 15.52 -0.37 12.72
CA ARG A 56 16.72 0.20 12.09
C ARG A 56 16.33 1.07 10.90
N HIS A 57 15.34 0.61 10.11
CA HIS A 57 14.82 1.35 8.97
C HIS A 57 14.08 2.59 9.45
N THR A 58 13.14 2.41 10.38
CA THR A 58 12.40 3.54 10.99
C THR A 58 13.32 4.56 11.64
N LEU A 59 14.42 4.12 12.29
CA LEU A 59 15.38 5.04 12.89
C LEU A 59 16.03 5.98 11.87
N GLN A 60 16.25 5.54 10.62
CA GLN A 60 16.79 6.40 9.57
C GLN A 60 15.80 7.53 9.22
N LEU A 61 14.50 7.19 9.10
CA LEU A 61 13.43 8.16 8.88
C LEU A 61 13.37 9.17 10.05
N LEU A 62 13.35 8.67 11.29
CA LEU A 62 13.26 9.52 12.48
C LEU A 62 14.48 10.46 12.61
N ASN A 63 15.67 9.98 12.33
CA ASN A 63 16.89 10.79 12.37
C ASN A 63 16.85 11.93 11.33
N HIS A 64 16.32 11.67 10.13
CA HIS A 64 16.17 12.68 9.09
C HIS A 64 15.26 13.84 9.55
N PHE A 65 14.21 13.55 10.31
CA PHE A 65 13.27 14.55 10.84
C PHE A 65 13.59 15.01 12.27
N GLU A 66 14.76 14.63 12.79
CA GLU A 66 15.23 14.99 14.15
C GLU A 66 14.27 14.53 15.27
N ILE A 67 13.62 13.36 15.06
CA ILE A 67 12.68 12.77 16.01
C ILE A 67 13.43 11.76 16.90
N LYS A 68 13.33 11.95 18.23
CA LYS A 68 13.94 11.06 19.23
C LYS A 68 12.84 10.45 20.09
N LYS A 69 12.44 9.20 19.80
CA LYS A 69 11.41 8.46 20.52
C LYS A 69 11.86 7.02 20.78
N PRO A 70 11.44 6.42 21.91
CA PRO A 70 11.65 5.02 22.16
C PRO A 70 11.00 4.16 21.08
N LEU A 71 11.72 3.16 20.55
CA LEU A 71 11.25 2.25 19.53
C LEU A 71 10.84 0.89 20.11
N ILE A 72 9.76 0.33 19.57
CA ILE A 72 9.26 -1.01 19.89
C ILE A 72 9.27 -1.81 18.59
N SER A 73 9.90 -3.00 18.58
CA SER A 73 9.83 -3.88 17.41
C SER A 73 8.46 -4.56 17.32
N CYS A 74 7.76 -4.37 16.19
CA CYS A 74 6.45 -4.94 15.91
C CYS A 74 6.43 -5.47 14.47
N ARG A 75 6.94 -6.70 14.28
CA ARG A 75 7.04 -7.42 13.00
C ARG A 75 5.89 -8.41 12.87
N ALA A 76 5.63 -8.89 11.65
CA ALA A 76 4.62 -9.92 11.40
C ALA A 76 4.74 -11.13 12.34
N GLN A 77 5.98 -11.56 12.67
CA GLN A 77 6.23 -12.74 13.51
C GLN A 77 5.95 -12.52 15.01
N ASN A 78 5.99 -11.28 15.50
CA ASN A 78 5.79 -10.94 16.92
C ASN A 78 4.66 -9.94 17.17
N GLU A 79 3.81 -9.69 16.18
CA GLU A 79 2.78 -8.64 16.21
C GLU A 79 1.82 -8.78 17.40
N ARG A 80 1.46 -10.01 17.78
CA ARG A 80 0.63 -10.25 18.98
C ARG A 80 1.34 -9.85 20.29
N ILE A 81 2.58 -10.28 20.48
CA ILE A 81 3.38 -9.96 21.68
C ILE A 81 3.63 -8.46 21.76
N ALA A 82 3.98 -7.84 20.63
CA ALA A 82 4.15 -6.39 20.56
C ALA A 82 2.82 -5.65 20.85
N GLY A 83 1.69 -6.18 20.34
CA GLY A 83 0.37 -5.64 20.58
C GLY A 83 -0.01 -5.62 22.05
N GLU A 84 0.25 -6.69 22.80
CA GLU A 84 0.03 -6.74 24.25
C GLU A 84 0.83 -5.65 24.97
N LYS A 85 2.11 -5.49 24.61
CA LYS A 85 2.96 -4.42 25.19
C LYS A 85 2.43 -3.02 24.84
N ILE A 86 1.97 -2.81 23.61
CA ILE A 86 1.40 -1.53 23.16
C ILE A 86 0.11 -1.24 23.93
N ILE A 87 -0.75 -2.23 24.13
CA ILE A 87 -1.98 -2.08 24.93
C ILE A 87 -1.66 -1.67 26.38
N GLU A 88 -0.64 -2.25 27.00
CA GLU A 88 -0.22 -1.83 28.35
C GLU A 88 0.27 -0.38 28.39
N LEU A 89 0.97 0.10 27.36
CA LEU A 89 1.36 1.51 27.25
C LEU A 89 0.14 2.42 27.09
N LEU A 90 -0.82 2.02 26.26
CA LEU A 90 -2.08 2.76 26.07
C LEU A 90 -2.89 2.84 27.38
N LYS A 91 -2.95 1.75 28.19
CA LYS A 91 -3.57 1.76 29.51
C LYS A 91 -2.87 2.71 30.49
N GLN A 92 -1.57 2.91 30.35
CA GLN A 92 -0.79 3.86 31.13
C GLN A 92 -0.95 5.32 30.65
N GLY A 93 -1.74 5.57 29.61
CA GLY A 93 -1.99 6.90 29.08
C GLY A 93 -0.98 7.36 28.03
N HIS A 94 -0.13 6.46 27.51
CA HIS A 94 0.88 6.78 26.50
C HIS A 94 0.33 6.61 25.09
N ASN A 95 0.50 7.61 24.25
CA ASN A 95 0.22 7.54 22.82
C ASN A 95 1.31 6.75 22.08
N VAL A 96 0.89 5.88 21.17
CA VAL A 96 1.80 5.05 20.37
C VAL A 96 1.55 5.26 18.89
N ALA A 97 2.61 5.48 18.09
CA ALA A 97 2.53 5.39 16.63
C ALA A 97 3.00 4.01 16.16
N TYR A 98 2.38 3.48 15.11
CA TYR A 98 2.87 2.30 14.39
C TYR A 98 3.21 2.68 12.95
N ALA A 99 4.39 2.28 12.48
CA ALA A 99 4.86 2.47 11.13
C ALA A 99 5.41 1.14 10.56
N SER A 100 5.02 0.78 9.33
CA SER A 100 5.70 -0.26 8.55
C SER A 100 6.99 0.29 7.92
N ASP A 101 7.77 -0.56 7.30
CA ASP A 101 9.05 -0.17 6.69
C ASP A 101 8.86 0.85 5.56
N ALA A 102 7.76 0.73 4.78
CA ALA A 102 7.45 1.66 3.70
C ALA A 102 5.94 1.68 3.42
N GLY A 103 5.39 2.85 3.15
CA GLY A 103 4.00 2.99 2.74
C GLY A 103 2.99 2.98 3.89
N THR A 104 1.79 2.50 3.61
CA THR A 104 0.66 2.48 4.55
C THR A 104 0.58 1.12 5.25
N PRO A 105 0.71 1.05 6.58
CA PRO A 105 0.61 -0.20 7.33
C PRO A 105 -0.71 -0.94 7.07
N GLY A 106 -0.66 -2.28 7.04
CA GLY A 106 -1.81 -3.13 6.75
C GLY A 106 -2.14 -3.29 5.26
N VAL A 107 -1.40 -2.61 4.37
CA VAL A 107 -1.55 -2.74 2.90
C VAL A 107 -0.38 -3.55 2.36
N SER A 108 -0.49 -4.87 2.35
CA SER A 108 0.59 -5.86 2.08
C SER A 108 1.71 -5.92 3.12
N ASP A 109 1.61 -5.14 4.19
CA ASP A 109 2.55 -5.04 5.30
C ASP A 109 1.88 -5.47 6.61
N PRO A 110 2.64 -5.73 7.69
CA PRO A 110 2.08 -5.95 9.02
C PRO A 110 1.28 -4.75 9.53
N GLY A 111 0.50 -4.96 10.58
CA GLY A 111 -0.26 -3.91 11.28
C GLY A 111 -1.74 -4.25 11.47
N ALA A 112 -2.30 -5.17 10.66
CA ALA A 112 -3.71 -5.53 10.77
C ALA A 112 -4.03 -6.22 12.10
N VAL A 113 -3.20 -7.15 12.54
CA VAL A 113 -3.37 -7.86 13.82
C VAL A 113 -3.23 -6.90 15.00
N LEU A 114 -2.25 -5.98 14.96
CA LEU A 114 -2.10 -4.93 15.97
C LEU A 114 -3.35 -4.06 16.08
N VAL A 115 -3.89 -3.61 14.94
CA VAL A 115 -5.09 -2.78 14.89
C VAL A 115 -6.28 -3.50 15.53
N ASP A 116 -6.48 -4.80 15.21
CA ASP A 116 -7.57 -5.59 15.77
C ASP A 116 -7.42 -5.72 17.30
N LEU A 117 -6.22 -6.09 17.79
CA LEU A 117 -5.95 -6.22 19.22
C LEU A 117 -6.21 -4.92 19.99
N VAL A 118 -5.77 -3.78 19.46
CA VAL A 118 -5.95 -2.47 20.12
C VAL A 118 -7.42 -2.08 20.14
N ARG A 119 -8.18 -2.32 19.05
CA ARG A 119 -9.62 -2.11 19.01
C ARG A 119 -10.39 -3.01 19.96
N GLU A 120 -10.06 -4.30 20.02
CA GLU A 120 -10.64 -5.26 20.96
C GLU A 120 -10.38 -4.86 22.42
N ALA A 121 -9.23 -4.23 22.70
CA ALA A 121 -8.91 -3.68 24.02
C ALA A 121 -9.64 -2.35 24.34
N GLY A 122 -10.45 -1.81 23.42
CA GLY A 122 -11.26 -0.62 23.62
C GLY A 122 -10.55 0.71 23.38
N PHE A 123 -9.37 0.70 22.73
CA PHE A 123 -8.64 1.92 22.41
C PHE A 123 -8.93 2.43 20.99
N ASN A 124 -8.80 3.73 20.81
CA ASN A 124 -8.93 4.36 19.50
C ASN A 124 -7.72 4.05 18.61
N VAL A 125 -8.01 3.82 17.32
CA VAL A 125 -6.99 3.68 16.26
C VAL A 125 -7.20 4.80 15.26
N VAL A 126 -6.21 5.68 15.16
CA VAL A 126 -6.25 6.89 14.33
C VAL A 126 -5.41 6.69 13.07
N PRO A 127 -6.00 6.75 11.86
CA PRO A 127 -5.23 6.65 10.62
C PRO A 127 -4.53 7.97 10.29
N ILE A 128 -3.24 7.90 10.02
CA ILE A 128 -2.45 9.00 9.47
C ILE A 128 -2.10 8.64 8.02
N PRO A 129 -2.80 9.18 7.00
CA PRO A 129 -2.59 8.81 5.62
C PRO A 129 -1.19 9.16 5.12
N GLY A 130 -0.73 8.36 4.18
CA GLY A 130 0.56 8.53 3.53
C GLY A 130 0.59 7.87 2.16
N PRO A 131 1.75 7.82 1.51
CA PRO A 131 1.92 7.21 0.20
C PRO A 131 1.69 5.70 0.26
N ALA A 132 1.27 5.13 -0.89
CA ALA A 132 1.23 3.70 -1.11
C ALA A 132 1.53 3.42 -2.60
N ALA A 133 2.34 2.41 -2.88
CA ALA A 133 2.79 2.12 -4.23
C ALA A 133 1.62 1.82 -5.19
N PHE A 134 0.55 1.16 -4.71
CA PHE A 134 -0.60 0.86 -5.57
C PHE A 134 -1.35 2.13 -5.99
N THR A 135 -1.60 3.07 -5.09
CA THR A 135 -2.29 4.35 -5.41
C THR A 135 -1.41 5.24 -6.29
N THR A 136 -0.10 5.25 -6.02
CA THR A 136 0.89 5.97 -6.85
C THR A 136 0.88 5.44 -8.28
N LEU A 137 0.92 4.12 -8.49
CA LEU A 137 0.84 3.54 -9.83
C LEU A 137 -0.50 3.82 -10.50
N VAL A 138 -1.62 3.66 -9.78
CA VAL A 138 -2.97 3.88 -10.32
C VAL A 138 -3.14 5.32 -10.82
N SER A 139 -2.53 6.31 -10.14
CA SER A 139 -2.63 7.72 -10.54
C SER A 139 -2.05 8.02 -11.93
N VAL A 140 -1.12 7.18 -12.41
CA VAL A 140 -0.45 7.33 -13.72
C VAL A 140 -0.78 6.20 -14.70
N ALA A 141 -1.56 5.20 -14.30
CA ALA A 141 -1.89 4.04 -15.13
C ALA A 141 -2.98 4.33 -16.20
N GLY A 142 -3.73 5.41 -16.04
CA GLY A 142 -4.82 5.77 -16.92
C GLY A 142 -6.14 5.08 -16.56
N THR A 143 -7.02 4.88 -17.54
CA THR A 143 -8.38 4.37 -17.29
C THR A 143 -8.40 2.89 -16.97
N GLY A 144 -8.72 2.56 -15.72
CA GLY A 144 -8.82 1.17 -15.25
C GLY A 144 -10.25 0.63 -15.11
N GLY A 145 -11.27 1.45 -15.42
CA GLY A 145 -12.66 1.11 -15.11
C GLY A 145 -13.14 1.66 -13.76
N LYS A 146 -14.34 1.24 -13.31
CA LYS A 146 -14.93 1.73 -12.05
C LYS A 146 -14.43 0.97 -10.82
N THR A 147 -14.06 -0.30 -11.00
CA THR A 147 -13.64 -1.18 -9.91
C THR A 147 -12.16 -1.50 -10.07
N LEU A 148 -11.44 -1.39 -8.97
CA LEU A 148 -10.04 -1.71 -8.86
C LEU A 148 -9.86 -2.76 -7.76
N ILE A 149 -9.18 -3.86 -8.08
CA ILE A 149 -8.79 -4.91 -7.14
C ILE A 149 -7.32 -4.73 -6.81
N PHE A 150 -7.00 -4.56 -5.54
CA PHE A 150 -5.63 -4.65 -5.05
C PHE A 150 -5.40 -6.06 -4.49
N GLU A 151 -4.57 -6.85 -5.16
CA GLU A 151 -4.30 -8.24 -4.79
C GLU A 151 -3.05 -8.40 -3.90
N GLY A 152 -2.13 -7.41 -3.92
CA GLY A 152 -0.83 -7.54 -3.26
C GLY A 152 0.06 -8.55 -3.97
N PHE A 153 0.74 -9.43 -3.23
CA PHE A 153 1.66 -10.42 -3.81
C PHE A 153 0.94 -11.74 -4.13
N LEU A 154 1.09 -12.19 -5.36
CA LEU A 154 0.61 -13.51 -5.77
C LEU A 154 1.50 -14.65 -5.27
N SER A 155 0.95 -15.87 -5.25
CA SER A 155 1.68 -17.07 -4.85
C SER A 155 2.96 -17.26 -5.67
N PRO A 156 4.10 -17.63 -5.06
CA PRO A 156 5.32 -17.97 -5.79
C PRO A 156 5.18 -19.26 -6.61
N LYS A 157 4.20 -20.12 -6.30
CA LYS A 157 3.93 -21.36 -7.03
C LYS A 157 3.19 -21.05 -8.33
N SER A 158 3.80 -21.36 -9.49
CA SER A 158 3.30 -21.04 -10.84
C SER A 158 1.83 -21.45 -11.04
N GLY A 159 1.44 -22.68 -10.72
CA GLY A 159 0.07 -23.15 -10.88
C GLY A 159 -0.94 -22.30 -10.08
N LYS A 160 -0.68 -22.05 -8.78
CA LYS A 160 -1.54 -21.20 -7.96
C LYS A 160 -1.60 -19.75 -8.47
N ARG A 161 -0.47 -19.20 -8.90
CA ARG A 161 -0.39 -17.84 -9.47
C ARG A 161 -1.23 -17.72 -10.73
N ARG A 162 -1.09 -18.66 -11.67
CA ARG A 162 -1.85 -18.65 -12.94
C ARG A 162 -3.35 -18.84 -12.73
N THR A 163 -3.76 -19.74 -11.82
CA THR A 163 -5.17 -19.90 -11.46
C THR A 163 -5.74 -18.58 -10.93
N ARG A 164 -5.04 -17.96 -9.96
CA ARG A 164 -5.50 -16.70 -9.36
C ARG A 164 -5.53 -15.55 -10.37
N LEU A 165 -4.54 -15.46 -11.27
CA LEU A 165 -4.54 -14.47 -12.36
C LEU A 165 -5.76 -14.63 -13.27
N LYS A 166 -6.12 -15.86 -13.68
CA LYS A 166 -7.31 -16.11 -14.50
C LYS A 166 -8.57 -15.63 -13.79
N GLU A 167 -8.76 -16.02 -12.51
CA GLU A 167 -9.91 -15.57 -11.71
C GLU A 167 -10.00 -14.03 -11.68
N LEU A 168 -8.89 -13.34 -11.46
CA LEU A 168 -8.85 -11.88 -11.40
C LEU A 168 -9.20 -11.25 -12.76
N LEU A 169 -8.62 -11.74 -13.85
CA LEU A 169 -8.84 -11.21 -15.19
C LEU A 169 -10.26 -11.47 -15.70
N GLU A 170 -10.85 -12.61 -15.35
CA GLU A 170 -12.24 -12.96 -15.67
C GLU A 170 -13.26 -12.01 -15.03
N THR A 171 -12.92 -11.33 -13.94
CA THR A 171 -13.79 -10.30 -13.34
C THR A 171 -14.00 -9.10 -14.26
N GLY A 172 -13.14 -8.88 -15.23
CA GLY A 172 -13.13 -7.69 -16.08
C GLY A 172 -12.70 -6.39 -15.38
N ASN A 173 -12.38 -6.44 -14.10
CA ASN A 173 -11.95 -5.29 -13.30
C ASN A 173 -10.46 -4.97 -13.52
N ALA A 174 -10.05 -3.75 -13.16
CA ALA A 174 -8.63 -3.43 -13.06
C ALA A 174 -8.02 -4.12 -11.84
N VAL A 175 -6.76 -4.53 -11.96
CA VAL A 175 -6.04 -5.25 -10.90
C VAL A 175 -4.67 -4.61 -10.67
N VAL A 176 -4.26 -4.45 -9.41
CA VAL A 176 -2.90 -4.09 -9.04
C VAL A 176 -2.25 -5.22 -8.26
N ILE A 177 -1.04 -5.59 -8.69
CA ILE A 177 -0.25 -6.68 -8.12
C ILE A 177 1.13 -6.13 -7.77
N TYR A 178 1.67 -6.50 -6.60
CA TYR A 178 3.08 -6.26 -6.26
C TYR A 178 3.94 -7.46 -6.64
N GLU A 179 5.17 -7.20 -7.07
CA GLU A 179 6.08 -8.29 -7.41
C GLU A 179 7.55 -7.95 -7.16
N SER A 180 8.32 -8.98 -6.89
CA SER A 180 9.77 -8.90 -6.69
C SER A 180 10.53 -8.95 -8.01
N PRO A 181 11.79 -8.44 -8.05
CA PRO A 181 12.62 -8.47 -9.27
C PRO A 181 12.91 -9.89 -9.76
N PHE A 182 12.88 -10.87 -8.86
CA PHE A 182 13.15 -12.29 -9.19
C PHE A 182 11.98 -12.98 -9.88
N ARG A 183 10.78 -12.39 -9.84
CA ARG A 183 9.55 -13.02 -10.30
C ARG A 183 8.79 -12.19 -11.34
N ILE A 184 9.14 -10.91 -11.52
CA ILE A 184 8.40 -10.00 -12.42
C ILE A 184 8.26 -10.55 -13.85
N VAL A 185 9.34 -11.05 -14.45
CA VAL A 185 9.29 -11.61 -15.81
C VAL A 185 8.34 -12.80 -15.90
N LYS A 186 8.32 -13.65 -14.86
CA LYS A 186 7.41 -14.80 -14.81
C LYS A 186 5.95 -14.37 -14.66
N LEU A 187 5.69 -13.30 -13.90
CA LEU A 187 4.36 -12.72 -13.77
C LEU A 187 3.89 -12.14 -15.12
N LEU A 188 4.74 -11.36 -15.78
CA LEU A 188 4.44 -10.76 -17.09
C LEU A 188 4.20 -11.83 -18.17
N ALA A 189 4.99 -12.91 -18.18
CA ALA A 189 4.77 -14.05 -19.05
C ALA A 189 3.40 -14.70 -18.80
N ASP A 190 3.04 -14.94 -17.54
CA ASP A 190 1.74 -15.53 -17.22
C ASP A 190 0.57 -14.64 -17.64
N ILE A 191 0.68 -13.32 -17.49
CA ILE A 191 -0.35 -12.36 -17.95
C ILE A 191 -0.44 -12.39 -19.48
N ALA A 192 0.69 -12.34 -20.19
CA ALA A 192 0.74 -12.38 -21.66
C ALA A 192 0.18 -13.69 -22.24
N ASP A 193 0.44 -14.82 -21.58
CA ASP A 193 -0.11 -16.13 -21.97
C ASP A 193 -1.64 -16.21 -21.80
N ILE A 194 -2.19 -15.52 -20.80
CA ILE A 194 -3.63 -15.54 -20.53
C ILE A 194 -4.34 -14.53 -21.44
N GLU A 195 -3.81 -13.30 -21.52
CA GLU A 195 -4.41 -12.22 -22.32
C GLU A 195 -3.32 -11.30 -22.92
N SER A 196 -2.73 -11.70 -24.03
CA SER A 196 -1.59 -11.03 -24.67
C SER A 196 -1.84 -9.56 -25.02
N THR A 197 -3.08 -9.20 -25.34
CA THR A 197 -3.48 -7.84 -25.75
C THR A 197 -3.95 -6.96 -24.58
N ARG A 198 -4.07 -7.52 -23.37
CA ARG A 198 -4.48 -6.76 -22.20
C ARG A 198 -3.49 -5.62 -21.94
N ARG A 199 -4.00 -4.40 -21.78
CA ARG A 199 -3.14 -3.26 -21.45
C ARG A 199 -2.67 -3.36 -20.02
N ILE A 200 -1.37 -3.18 -19.81
CA ILE A 200 -0.74 -3.17 -18.49
C ILE A 200 0.17 -1.95 -18.33
N VAL A 201 0.38 -1.56 -17.10
CA VAL A 201 1.36 -0.54 -16.71
C VAL A 201 2.20 -1.09 -15.56
N VAL A 202 3.50 -1.03 -15.69
CA VAL A 202 4.45 -1.49 -14.70
C VAL A 202 5.17 -0.30 -14.10
N GLY A 203 5.03 -0.09 -12.80
CA GLY A 203 5.81 0.84 -12.02
C GLY A 203 6.98 0.10 -11.35
N ARG A 204 8.18 0.54 -11.61
CA ARG A 204 9.41 0.03 -10.99
C ARG A 204 10.03 1.12 -10.14
N GLU A 205 10.47 0.79 -8.90
CA GLU A 205 11.15 1.72 -8.00
C GLU A 205 10.42 3.07 -7.86
N LEU A 206 9.09 3.01 -7.70
CA LEU A 206 8.23 4.20 -7.60
C LEU A 206 8.76 5.17 -6.53
N THR A 207 8.82 6.45 -6.87
CA THR A 207 9.33 7.58 -6.08
C THR A 207 10.85 7.58 -5.82
N LYS A 208 11.57 6.51 -6.20
CA LYS A 208 13.01 6.37 -6.00
C LYS A 208 13.82 6.95 -7.17
N LEU A 209 15.14 7.03 -7.00
CA LEU A 209 16.07 7.58 -8.02
C LEU A 209 15.96 6.88 -9.39
N HIS A 210 15.63 5.60 -9.41
CA HIS A 210 15.52 4.80 -10.63
C HIS A 210 14.07 4.45 -10.95
N GLU A 211 13.14 5.37 -10.65
CA GLU A 211 11.74 5.23 -11.02
C GLU A 211 11.57 5.04 -12.52
N GLU A 212 10.77 4.06 -12.90
CA GLU A 212 10.44 3.75 -14.27
C GLU A 212 8.96 3.36 -14.39
N ILE A 213 8.27 3.93 -15.38
CA ILE A 213 6.90 3.55 -15.74
C ILE A 213 6.91 3.02 -17.16
N SER A 214 6.63 1.72 -17.31
CA SER A 214 6.51 1.05 -18.60
C SER A 214 5.04 0.72 -18.89
N SER A 215 4.57 0.90 -20.11
CA SER A 215 3.18 0.62 -20.47
C SER A 215 3.07 0.04 -21.89
N GLY A 216 2.09 -0.84 -22.09
CA GLY A 216 1.83 -1.48 -23.39
C GLY A 216 0.81 -2.58 -23.27
N THR A 217 0.74 -3.46 -24.28
CA THR A 217 0.06 -4.75 -24.16
C THR A 217 0.89 -5.68 -23.26
N ALA A 218 0.25 -6.68 -22.66
CA ALA A 218 0.94 -7.65 -21.82
C ALA A 218 2.11 -8.32 -22.55
N LEU A 219 1.92 -8.64 -23.84
CA LEU A 219 2.98 -9.22 -24.68
C LEU A 219 4.14 -8.25 -24.87
N GLN A 220 3.89 -6.99 -25.25
CA GLN A 220 4.94 -5.99 -25.48
C GLN A 220 5.78 -5.74 -24.23
N VAL A 221 5.13 -5.59 -23.08
CA VAL A 221 5.85 -5.35 -21.82
C VAL A 221 6.61 -6.61 -21.37
N PHE A 222 6.04 -7.80 -21.59
CA PHE A 222 6.78 -9.05 -21.34
C PHE A 222 8.03 -9.15 -22.19
N GLU A 223 7.95 -8.87 -23.51
CA GLU A 223 9.09 -8.91 -24.44
C GLU A 223 10.18 -7.92 -24.03
N ASP A 224 9.81 -6.68 -23.67
CA ASP A 224 10.75 -5.68 -23.14
C ASP A 224 11.48 -6.19 -21.90
N TYR A 225 10.74 -6.62 -20.87
CA TYR A 225 11.34 -7.06 -19.63
C TYR A 225 12.15 -8.35 -19.77
N SER A 226 11.76 -9.26 -20.66
CA SER A 226 12.50 -10.52 -20.91
C SER A 226 13.83 -10.29 -21.64
N SER A 227 13.97 -9.19 -22.38
CA SER A 227 15.21 -8.83 -23.08
C SER A 227 16.27 -8.18 -22.16
N ARG A 228 15.88 -7.75 -20.97
CA ARG A 228 16.75 -7.01 -20.04
C ARG A 228 17.80 -7.92 -19.41
N GLN A 229 19.05 -7.52 -19.44
CA GLN A 229 20.15 -8.28 -18.84
C GLN A 229 20.08 -8.40 -17.31
N SER A 230 19.51 -7.40 -16.64
CA SER A 230 19.40 -7.36 -15.18
C SER A 230 18.15 -6.59 -14.78
N ILE A 231 17.37 -7.17 -13.88
CA ILE A 231 16.16 -6.56 -13.33
C ILE A 231 16.34 -6.46 -11.83
N LYS A 232 16.27 -5.23 -11.31
CA LYS A 232 16.40 -4.91 -9.88
C LYS A 232 15.26 -3.98 -9.47
N GLY A 233 14.99 -3.94 -8.17
CA GLY A 233 14.02 -3.04 -7.58
C GLY A 233 12.69 -3.71 -7.27
N GLU A 234 11.73 -2.94 -6.85
CA GLU A 234 10.38 -3.35 -6.47
C GLU A 234 9.39 -2.96 -7.56
N PHE A 235 8.37 -3.77 -7.75
CA PHE A 235 7.43 -3.63 -8.85
C PHE A 235 5.99 -3.57 -8.37
N ALA A 236 5.23 -2.67 -8.96
CA ALA A 236 3.78 -2.71 -8.97
C ALA A 236 3.30 -2.86 -10.43
N VAL A 237 2.37 -3.76 -10.67
CA VAL A 237 1.82 -4.04 -12.00
C VAL A 237 0.33 -3.71 -11.97
N PHE A 238 -0.08 -2.76 -12.78
CA PHE A 238 -1.47 -2.44 -13.03
C PHE A 238 -1.93 -3.16 -14.30
N ILE A 239 -3.01 -3.91 -14.21
CA ILE A 239 -3.68 -4.58 -15.33
C ILE A 239 -5.00 -3.86 -15.55
N SER A 240 -5.23 -3.29 -16.73
CA SER A 240 -6.45 -2.54 -17.02
C SER A 240 -7.69 -3.44 -16.98
N GLY A 241 -8.82 -2.88 -16.54
CA GLY A 241 -10.12 -3.52 -16.71
C GLY A 241 -10.53 -3.58 -18.19
N VAL A 242 -11.45 -4.50 -18.53
CA VAL A 242 -12.13 -4.51 -19.84
C VAL A 242 -13.26 -3.51 -19.79
N LYS A 243 -13.36 -2.65 -20.78
CA LYS A 243 -14.60 -1.91 -20.98
C LYS A 243 -15.68 -2.92 -21.37
N ASN A 244 -16.69 -3.11 -20.54
CA ASN A 244 -17.92 -3.75 -20.99
C ASN A 244 -18.47 -2.88 -22.13
N VAL A 245 -18.22 -3.29 -23.36
CA VAL A 245 -18.96 -2.79 -24.50
C VAL A 245 -20.38 -3.33 -24.30
N LYS A 246 -21.26 -2.52 -23.69
CA LYS A 246 -22.69 -2.79 -23.83
C LYS A 246 -22.96 -2.75 -25.32
N HIS A 247 -23.23 -3.89 -25.94
CA HIS A 247 -23.96 -3.93 -27.20
C HIS A 247 -25.28 -3.21 -26.92
N PHE A 248 -25.39 -1.97 -27.36
CA PHE A 248 -26.68 -1.40 -27.63
C PHE A 248 -27.20 -2.20 -28.82
N ASP A 249 -28.09 -3.14 -28.58
CA ASP A 249 -28.93 -3.70 -29.62
C ASP A 249 -29.75 -2.54 -30.22
N GLU A 250 -29.32 -2.07 -31.40
CA GLU A 250 -30.10 -1.17 -32.25
C GLU A 250 -31.24 -1.95 -32.94
N SER A 251 -32.01 -2.73 -32.19
CA SER A 251 -33.17 -3.43 -32.74
C SER A 251 -34.38 -3.28 -31.83
N ALA A 252 -34.83 -2.04 -31.65
CA ALA A 252 -36.19 -1.78 -31.15
C ALA A 252 -36.61 -0.37 -31.58
N ASP A 253 -36.82 -0.15 -32.87
CA ASP A 253 -37.76 0.81 -33.39
C ASP A 253 -38.12 0.39 -34.84
N ASN A 254 -39.19 -0.37 -34.92
CA ASN A 254 -40.08 -0.44 -36.11
C ASN A 254 -41.51 -0.56 -35.60
#